data_02fe1be356cec7bd2e17fa663885b2ed
#
_entry.id   02fe1be356cec7bd2e17fa663885b2ed
#
_cell.length_a   1.000
_cell.length_b   1.000
_cell.length_c   1.000
_cell.angle_alpha   90.00
_cell.angle_beta   90.00
_cell.angle_gamma   90.00
#
_symmetry.space_group_name_H-M   'P 1'
#
loop_
_entity.id
_entity.type
_entity.pdbx_description
1 polymer ?
#
loop_
_entity_poly.entity_id
_entity_poly.type
_entity_poly.pdbx_seq_one_letter_code
_entity_poly.pdbx_strand_id
1 'polypeptide(L)'
;MSCIRTFCCSLLLLLHGLAFAAGYPAPVEGSWVAKDFRFHTGEVLPEVTLYYRTIGDPKGEPVLLLHGTAGSGANFLTRNFADELFGPGQPLDATRYFIILPDALGSGRSTRPSSSGLRMKFPKYNYDDMVQAQYRLVTEGLGIRHLRLVMGNSMGGMQVWGWATKYPQMMDAAVPMACQPGAMSGRNWMLRKLLADSIRNDPEWNNGDYQQQPRNMMRLLTYFAVATNGGNIALYNDGPDAGKAEAVLAKRLAAPFRGDANDVLLQWESSRDYNPLPLLGTVQAAVLAINAADDERNPPELGMMEDAMKRLKNGRYLLIAQSADTRGHGTTGNARFYKKELAEFLQNAPRLRK
;
A
#
# COMPACT_ATOMS: atom_id res chain seq x y z
N MET A 1 -48.87 -45.72 -38.57
CA MET A 1 -47.94 -44.67 -39.02
C MET A 1 -47.28 -44.07 -37.77
N SER A 2 -46.05 -44.48 -37.52
CA SER A 2 -45.31 -44.21 -36.27
C SER A 2 -44.49 -42.94 -36.44
N CYS A 3 -44.69 -41.96 -35.55
CA CYS A 3 -43.87 -40.73 -35.49
C CYS A 3 -42.73 -40.92 -34.45
N ILE A 4 -41.52 -41.04 -34.97
CA ILE A 4 -40.28 -41.09 -34.20
C ILE A 4 -39.93 -39.64 -33.83
N ARG A 5 -39.97 -39.28 -32.53
CA ARG A 5 -39.43 -38.02 -31.99
C ARG A 5 -37.96 -38.20 -31.66
N THR A 6 -37.13 -37.56 -32.43
CA THR A 6 -35.65 -37.46 -32.19
C THR A 6 -35.41 -36.44 -31.11
N PHE A 7 -34.87 -36.89 -29.96
CA PHE A 7 -34.43 -36.05 -28.84
C PHE A 7 -32.98 -35.63 -29.12
N CYS A 8 -32.76 -34.36 -29.48
CA CYS A 8 -31.42 -33.78 -29.54
C CYS A 8 -30.98 -33.37 -28.13
N CYS A 9 -30.11 -34.17 -27.52
CA CYS A 9 -29.37 -33.74 -26.32
C CYS A 9 -28.24 -32.79 -26.74
N SER A 10 -28.41 -31.49 -26.48
CA SER A 10 -27.36 -30.51 -26.60
C SER A 10 -26.43 -30.63 -25.41
N LEU A 11 -25.26 -31.18 -25.59
CA LEU A 11 -24.17 -31.25 -24.61
C LEU A 11 -23.53 -29.87 -24.53
N LEU A 12 -23.88 -29.08 -23.51
CA LEU A 12 -23.16 -27.85 -23.17
C LEU A 12 -21.80 -28.21 -22.54
N LEU A 13 -20.76 -28.18 -23.35
CA LEU A 13 -19.38 -28.19 -22.88
C LEU A 13 -19.08 -26.83 -22.19
N LEU A 14 -19.11 -26.84 -20.87
CA LEU A 14 -18.53 -25.78 -20.03
C LEU A 14 -17.03 -25.79 -20.26
N LEU A 15 -16.56 -24.93 -21.16
CA LEU A 15 -15.15 -24.53 -21.24
C LEU A 15 -14.78 -23.80 -19.95
N HIS A 16 -14.31 -24.54 -18.95
CA HIS A 16 -13.55 -23.95 -17.84
C HIS A 16 -12.24 -23.44 -18.41
N GLY A 17 -12.15 -22.14 -18.62
CA GLY A 17 -10.88 -21.51 -18.95
C GLY A 17 -9.86 -21.92 -17.90
N LEU A 18 -8.79 -22.57 -18.31
CA LEU A 18 -7.58 -22.76 -17.53
C LEU A 18 -7.00 -21.36 -17.29
N ALA A 19 -7.49 -20.67 -16.23
CA ALA A 19 -6.71 -19.63 -15.61
C ALA A 19 -5.42 -20.32 -15.13
N PHE A 20 -4.29 -19.90 -15.64
CA PHE A 20 -2.99 -20.26 -15.05
C PHE A 20 -3.09 -19.89 -13.57
N ALA A 21 -3.27 -20.87 -12.71
CA ALA A 21 -3.36 -20.66 -11.30
C ALA A 21 -2.02 -20.09 -10.85
N ALA A 22 -2.01 -18.85 -10.40
CA ALA A 22 -0.95 -18.37 -9.52
C ALA A 22 -0.73 -19.49 -8.50
N GLY A 23 0.53 -19.81 -8.15
CA GLY A 23 0.84 -20.94 -7.26
C GLY A 23 0.28 -20.80 -5.83
N TYR A 24 -0.73 -19.95 -5.62
CA TYR A 24 -1.40 -19.66 -4.35
C TYR A 24 -2.93 -19.55 -4.56
N PRO A 25 -3.77 -19.72 -3.49
CA PRO A 25 -5.22 -19.62 -3.58
C PRO A 25 -5.70 -18.26 -4.10
N ALA A 26 -6.83 -18.25 -4.82
CA ALA A 26 -7.46 -17.01 -5.26
C ALA A 26 -7.84 -16.14 -4.04
N PRO A 27 -7.69 -14.81 -4.14
CA PRO A 27 -8.11 -13.90 -3.07
C PRO A 27 -9.62 -13.98 -2.81
N VAL A 28 -10.00 -13.97 -1.53
CA VAL A 28 -11.38 -13.82 -1.06
C VAL A 28 -11.61 -12.37 -0.68
N GLU A 29 -12.66 -11.76 -1.22
CA GLU A 29 -13.03 -10.37 -0.96
C GLU A 29 -13.99 -10.27 0.23
N GLY A 30 -13.83 -9.22 1.05
CA GLY A 30 -14.70 -8.95 2.18
C GLY A 30 -14.78 -7.45 2.49
N SER A 31 -15.76 -7.10 3.29
CA SER A 31 -15.87 -5.76 3.88
C SER A 31 -16.35 -5.86 5.32
N TRP A 32 -15.94 -4.89 6.13
CA TRP A 32 -16.36 -4.77 7.52
C TRP A 32 -16.66 -3.31 7.82
N VAL A 33 -17.66 -3.07 8.69
CA VAL A 33 -18.13 -1.72 9.04
C VAL A 33 -17.71 -1.40 10.47
N ALA A 34 -16.82 -0.42 10.61
CA ALA A 34 -16.50 0.20 11.89
C ALA A 34 -17.62 1.18 12.26
N LYS A 35 -18.35 0.89 13.34
CA LYS A 35 -19.37 1.80 13.88
C LYS A 35 -18.73 2.89 14.72
N ASP A 36 -19.35 4.09 14.72
CA ASP A 36 -18.97 5.26 15.54
C ASP A 36 -17.45 5.55 15.45
N PHE A 37 -16.95 5.63 14.21
CA PHE A 37 -15.52 5.84 13.98
C PHE A 37 -15.14 7.28 14.29
N ARG A 38 -14.33 7.45 15.35
CA ARG A 38 -13.84 8.75 15.79
C ARG A 38 -12.48 9.05 15.18
N PHE A 39 -12.37 10.14 14.44
CA PHE A 39 -11.13 10.64 13.86
C PHE A 39 -10.28 11.41 14.89
N HIS A 40 -9.00 11.58 14.60
CA HIS A 40 -8.08 12.38 15.44
C HIS A 40 -8.56 13.81 15.63
N THR A 41 -9.35 14.37 14.71
CA THR A 41 -9.97 15.70 14.80
C THR A 41 -11.12 15.76 15.81
N GLY A 42 -11.56 14.62 16.34
CA GLY A 42 -12.73 14.49 17.21
C GLY A 42 -14.06 14.28 16.49
N GLU A 43 -14.10 14.47 15.17
CA GLU A 43 -15.28 14.18 14.35
C GLU A 43 -15.60 12.68 14.38
N VAL A 44 -16.88 12.33 14.24
CA VAL A 44 -17.35 10.94 14.25
C VAL A 44 -18.17 10.67 13.01
N LEU A 45 -17.82 9.61 12.27
CA LEU A 45 -18.71 9.03 11.28
C LEU A 45 -19.43 7.84 11.89
N PRO A 46 -20.78 7.74 11.73
CA PRO A 46 -21.55 6.60 12.23
C PRO A 46 -21.05 5.27 11.70
N GLU A 47 -20.58 5.26 10.44
CA GLU A 47 -20.09 4.08 9.76
C GLU A 47 -18.87 4.40 8.88
N VAL A 48 -17.84 3.56 8.99
CA VAL A 48 -16.70 3.51 8.09
C VAL A 48 -16.55 2.08 7.58
N THR A 49 -16.79 1.87 6.30
CA THR A 49 -16.59 0.57 5.66
C THR A 49 -15.13 0.39 5.29
N LEU A 50 -14.55 -0.71 5.71
CA LEU A 50 -13.21 -1.14 5.32
C LEU A 50 -13.33 -2.37 4.43
N TYR A 51 -12.86 -2.23 3.20
CA TYR A 51 -12.78 -3.32 2.26
C TYR A 51 -11.42 -4.02 2.38
N TYR A 52 -11.41 -5.33 2.18
CA TYR A 52 -10.17 -6.11 2.26
C TYR A 52 -10.24 -7.35 1.36
N ARG A 53 -9.08 -7.94 1.10
CA ARG A 53 -8.92 -9.26 0.52
C ARG A 53 -8.15 -10.14 1.47
N THR A 54 -8.39 -11.45 1.41
CA THR A 54 -7.62 -12.44 2.16
C THR A 54 -7.15 -13.56 1.25
N ILE A 55 -6.01 -14.16 1.57
CA ILE A 55 -5.46 -15.32 0.87
C ILE A 55 -4.99 -16.32 1.92
N GLY A 56 -5.24 -17.59 1.71
CA GLY A 56 -4.88 -18.66 2.64
C GLY A 56 -6.01 -19.01 3.62
N ASP A 57 -5.74 -19.99 4.48
CA ASP A 57 -6.70 -20.45 5.49
C ASP A 57 -6.79 -19.42 6.64
N PRO A 58 -7.98 -19.01 7.10
CA PRO A 58 -8.16 -18.15 8.28
C PRO A 58 -7.52 -18.69 9.57
N LYS A 59 -7.21 -19.97 9.63
CA LYS A 59 -6.49 -20.60 10.74
C LYS A 59 -4.96 -20.47 10.62
N GLY A 60 -4.45 -20.04 9.46
CA GLY A 60 -3.03 -19.77 9.24
C GLY A 60 -2.51 -18.61 10.07
N GLU A 61 -1.19 -18.46 10.13
CA GLU A 61 -0.58 -17.33 10.85
C GLU A 61 -0.93 -16.01 10.16
N PRO A 62 -1.56 -15.03 10.85
CA PRO A 62 -2.07 -13.85 10.19
C PRO A 62 -0.94 -12.86 9.85
N VAL A 63 -0.97 -12.39 8.61
CA VAL A 63 -0.04 -11.40 8.03
C VAL A 63 -0.84 -10.25 7.46
N LEU A 64 -0.48 -9.02 7.81
CA LEU A 64 -1.13 -7.80 7.34
C LEU A 64 -0.22 -7.06 6.35
N LEU A 65 -0.69 -6.83 5.11
CA LEU A 65 0.05 -6.11 4.09
C LEU A 65 -0.63 -4.79 3.73
N LEU A 66 0.10 -3.67 3.84
CA LEU A 66 -0.41 -2.30 3.75
C LEU A 66 0.12 -1.60 2.50
N HIS A 67 -0.80 -1.18 1.62
CA HIS A 67 -0.47 -0.59 0.32
C HIS A 67 -0.01 0.87 0.38
N GLY A 68 0.62 1.35 -0.70
CA GLY A 68 1.07 2.73 -0.86
C GLY A 68 -0.06 3.71 -1.23
N THR A 69 0.27 5.02 -1.24
CA THR A 69 -0.64 6.10 -1.63
C THR A 69 -1.28 5.84 -3.00
N ALA A 70 -2.56 6.18 -3.15
CA ALA A 70 -3.39 5.97 -4.34
C ALA A 70 -3.54 4.49 -4.77
N GLY A 71 -3.15 3.55 -3.90
CA GLY A 71 -3.25 2.13 -4.12
C GLY A 71 -4.48 1.48 -3.47
N SER A 72 -4.43 0.16 -3.44
CA SER A 72 -5.37 -0.73 -2.76
C SER A 72 -4.66 -2.03 -2.37
N GLY A 73 -5.30 -2.90 -1.59
CA GLY A 73 -4.76 -4.23 -1.29
C GLY A 73 -4.43 -5.05 -2.55
N ALA A 74 -5.10 -4.78 -3.67
CA ALA A 74 -4.81 -5.44 -4.95
C ALA A 74 -3.41 -5.15 -5.51
N ASN A 75 -2.73 -4.08 -5.07
CA ASN A 75 -1.37 -3.76 -5.52
C ASN A 75 -0.35 -4.85 -5.15
N PHE A 76 -0.65 -5.68 -4.16
CA PHE A 76 0.17 -6.83 -3.79
C PHE A 76 -0.09 -8.09 -4.62
N LEU A 77 -1.11 -8.08 -5.50
CA LEU A 77 -1.48 -9.22 -6.36
C LEU A 77 -0.78 -9.19 -7.72
N THR A 78 0.36 -8.54 -7.80
CA THR A 78 1.16 -8.49 -9.03
C THR A 78 2.12 -9.68 -9.12
N ARG A 79 2.51 -10.07 -10.34
CA ARG A 79 3.52 -11.10 -10.55
C ARG A 79 4.83 -10.82 -9.81
N ASN A 80 5.26 -9.56 -9.81
CA ASN A 80 6.51 -9.16 -9.17
C ASN A 80 6.47 -9.22 -7.63
N PHE A 81 5.29 -9.33 -7.03
CA PHE A 81 5.12 -9.40 -5.59
C PHE A 81 4.51 -10.75 -5.17
N ALA A 82 3.28 -11.06 -5.59
CA ALA A 82 2.56 -12.24 -5.14
C ALA A 82 3.19 -13.55 -5.63
N ASP A 83 3.60 -13.62 -6.90
CA ASP A 83 4.23 -14.84 -7.44
C ASP A 83 5.63 -15.10 -6.84
N GLU A 84 6.25 -14.07 -6.24
CA GLU A 84 7.54 -14.17 -5.55
C GLU A 84 7.41 -14.51 -4.06
N LEU A 85 6.23 -14.26 -3.45
CA LEU A 85 6.09 -14.35 -1.99
C LEU A 85 5.02 -15.34 -1.50
N PHE A 86 3.94 -15.60 -2.26
CA PHE A 86 2.75 -16.28 -1.74
C PHE A 86 2.64 -17.76 -2.07
N GLY A 87 3.42 -18.25 -3.02
CA GLY A 87 3.43 -19.66 -3.41
C GLY A 87 4.01 -20.60 -2.34
N PRO A 88 3.83 -21.93 -2.50
CA PRO A 88 4.38 -22.92 -1.59
C PRO A 88 5.90 -22.79 -1.40
N GLY A 89 6.36 -22.78 -0.14
CA GLY A 89 7.77 -22.62 0.21
C GLY A 89 8.34 -21.21 0.09
N GLN A 90 7.55 -20.23 -0.37
CA GLN A 90 7.94 -18.83 -0.44
C GLN A 90 7.81 -18.13 0.93
N PRO A 91 8.39 -16.92 1.11
CA PRO A 91 8.42 -16.24 2.40
C PRO A 91 7.08 -16.03 3.09
N LEU A 92 6.02 -15.77 2.30
CA LEU A 92 4.65 -15.59 2.78
C LEU A 92 3.72 -16.66 2.20
N ASP A 93 4.18 -17.91 2.21
CA ASP A 93 3.48 -19.09 1.72
C ASP A 93 2.02 -19.15 2.21
N ALA A 94 1.06 -18.99 1.30
CA ALA A 94 -0.38 -18.95 1.60
C ALA A 94 -0.96 -20.28 2.11
N THR A 95 -0.19 -21.37 2.09
CA THR A 95 -0.56 -22.64 2.76
C THR A 95 -0.32 -22.59 4.27
N ARG A 96 0.48 -21.62 4.74
CA ARG A 96 0.86 -21.43 6.15
C ARG A 96 0.31 -20.13 6.73
N TYR A 97 0.23 -19.09 5.91
CA TYR A 97 -0.15 -17.75 6.33
C TYR A 97 -1.57 -17.40 5.90
N PHE A 98 -2.27 -16.67 6.76
CA PHE A 98 -3.50 -15.98 6.41
C PHE A 98 -3.15 -14.53 6.07
N ILE A 99 -3.06 -14.22 4.78
CA ILE A 99 -2.60 -12.93 4.26
C ILE A 99 -3.80 -11.99 4.13
N ILE A 100 -3.74 -10.83 4.77
CA ILE A 100 -4.80 -9.82 4.84
C ILE A 100 -4.32 -8.57 4.09
N LEU A 101 -5.09 -8.14 3.09
CA LEU A 101 -4.80 -7.05 2.17
C LEU A 101 -5.92 -6.00 2.25
N PRO A 102 -5.97 -5.14 3.28
CA PRO A 102 -7.01 -4.12 3.35
C PRO A 102 -6.77 -2.99 2.34
N ASP A 103 -7.86 -2.39 1.87
CA ASP A 103 -7.83 -1.05 1.31
C ASP A 103 -7.85 -0.06 2.50
N ALA A 104 -6.90 0.86 2.56
CA ALA A 104 -6.84 1.83 3.64
C ALA A 104 -8.06 2.77 3.64
N LEU A 105 -8.42 3.30 4.81
CA LEU A 105 -9.37 4.43 4.91
C LEU A 105 -8.94 5.54 3.94
N GLY A 106 -9.87 6.05 3.15
CA GLY A 106 -9.61 7.04 2.12
C GLY A 106 -9.11 6.46 0.79
N SER A 107 -9.07 5.14 0.61
CA SER A 107 -8.50 4.48 -0.57
C SER A 107 -9.35 3.31 -1.08
N GLY A 108 -9.13 2.96 -2.34
CA GLY A 108 -9.68 1.75 -2.94
C GLY A 108 -11.21 1.67 -2.85
N ARG A 109 -11.72 0.61 -2.26
CA ARG A 109 -13.16 0.38 -2.02
C ARG A 109 -13.57 0.65 -0.57
N SER A 110 -12.63 1.05 0.31
CA SER A 110 -12.94 1.54 1.65
C SER A 110 -13.59 2.92 1.60
N THR A 111 -14.25 3.32 2.69
CA THR A 111 -14.88 4.64 2.82
C THR A 111 -13.86 5.75 2.53
N ARG A 112 -14.24 6.68 1.65
CA ARG A 112 -13.41 7.81 1.19
C ARG A 112 -14.31 9.00 0.83
N PRO A 113 -13.78 10.22 0.70
CA PRO A 113 -14.53 11.43 0.36
C PRO A 113 -15.52 11.24 -0.80
N SER A 114 -15.05 10.69 -1.93
CA SER A 114 -15.86 10.52 -3.14
C SER A 114 -16.97 9.46 -2.99
N SER A 115 -16.75 8.40 -2.20
CA SER A 115 -17.73 7.32 -2.03
C SER A 115 -18.72 7.54 -0.89
N SER A 116 -18.43 8.47 0.04
CA SER A 116 -19.28 8.76 1.20
C SER A 116 -20.40 9.76 0.90
N GLY A 117 -20.38 10.42 -0.26
CA GLY A 117 -21.25 11.56 -0.57
C GLY A 117 -20.87 12.86 0.17
N LEU A 118 -19.90 12.83 1.08
CA LEU A 118 -19.50 14.00 1.89
C LEU A 118 -18.54 14.93 1.14
N ARG A 119 -17.84 14.44 0.11
CA ARG A 119 -16.84 15.21 -0.62
C ARG A 119 -15.84 15.88 0.33
N MET A 120 -15.64 17.21 0.27
CA MET A 120 -14.76 17.96 1.17
C MET A 120 -15.31 18.21 2.57
N LYS A 121 -16.56 17.79 2.85
CA LYS A 121 -17.09 17.68 4.23
C LYS A 121 -16.69 16.37 4.92
N PHE A 122 -15.98 15.49 4.24
CA PHE A 122 -15.42 14.28 4.83
C PHE A 122 -14.40 14.69 5.91
N PRO A 123 -14.41 14.04 7.10
CA PRO A 123 -13.46 14.34 8.16
C PRO A 123 -12.02 14.28 7.65
N LYS A 124 -11.21 15.25 8.05
CA LYS A 124 -9.77 15.18 7.80
C LYS A 124 -9.21 14.01 8.59
N TYR A 125 -8.53 13.11 7.89
CA TYR A 125 -7.91 11.95 8.51
C TYR A 125 -6.39 11.97 8.34
N ASN A 126 -5.70 11.28 9.22
CA ASN A 126 -4.26 11.11 9.17
C ASN A 126 -3.86 9.63 9.18
N TYR A 127 -2.57 9.35 9.25
CA TYR A 127 -2.08 7.96 9.27
C TYR A 127 -2.46 7.25 10.57
N ASP A 128 -2.65 7.96 11.66
CA ASP A 128 -3.12 7.38 12.90
C ASP A 128 -4.56 6.87 12.80
N ASP A 129 -5.42 7.59 12.11
CA ASP A 129 -6.78 7.16 11.81
C ASP A 129 -6.80 5.93 10.91
N MET A 130 -5.91 5.90 9.88
CA MET A 130 -5.78 4.73 9.02
C MET A 130 -5.33 3.48 9.80
N VAL A 131 -4.33 3.62 10.67
CA VAL A 131 -3.83 2.55 11.54
C VAL A 131 -4.90 2.10 12.53
N GLN A 132 -5.67 3.03 13.12
CA GLN A 132 -6.79 2.71 13.99
C GLN A 132 -7.88 1.92 13.24
N ALA A 133 -8.23 2.33 12.02
CA ALA A 133 -9.21 1.64 11.20
C ALA A 133 -8.76 0.20 10.89
N GLN A 134 -7.49 0.02 10.50
CA GLN A 134 -6.90 -1.30 10.26
C GLN A 134 -6.87 -2.16 11.54
N TYR A 135 -6.52 -1.56 12.68
CA TYR A 135 -6.51 -2.24 13.98
C TYR A 135 -7.92 -2.77 14.33
N ARG A 136 -8.95 -1.94 14.18
CA ARG A 136 -10.34 -2.33 14.41
C ARG A 136 -10.79 -3.44 13.43
N LEU A 137 -10.43 -3.34 12.14
CA LEU A 137 -10.69 -4.41 11.17
C LEU A 137 -10.06 -5.73 11.62
N VAL A 138 -8.79 -5.71 12.01
CA VAL A 138 -8.04 -6.90 12.42
C VAL A 138 -8.65 -7.51 13.69
N THR A 139 -8.92 -6.70 14.70
CA THR A 139 -9.34 -7.19 16.03
C THR A 139 -10.85 -7.41 16.16
N GLU A 140 -11.67 -6.47 15.68
CA GLU A 140 -13.12 -6.54 15.80
C GLU A 140 -13.76 -7.26 14.60
N GLY A 141 -13.24 -6.99 13.38
CA GLY A 141 -13.79 -7.56 12.14
C GLY A 141 -13.36 -8.99 11.88
N LEU A 142 -12.08 -9.28 12.08
CA LEU A 142 -11.49 -10.60 11.80
C LEU A 142 -11.20 -11.43 13.06
N GLY A 143 -11.39 -10.88 14.26
CA GLY A 143 -11.17 -11.56 15.53
C GLY A 143 -9.70 -11.92 15.83
N ILE A 144 -8.74 -11.28 15.15
CA ILE A 144 -7.31 -11.59 15.26
C ILE A 144 -6.71 -10.81 16.43
N ARG A 145 -6.06 -11.52 17.32
CA ARG A 145 -5.47 -10.96 18.57
C ARG A 145 -3.97 -10.72 18.48
N HIS A 146 -3.31 -11.25 17.46
CA HIS A 146 -1.88 -11.10 17.24
C HIS A 146 -1.52 -11.40 15.78
N LEU A 147 -0.58 -10.65 15.20
CA LEU A 147 -0.10 -10.79 13.84
C LEU A 147 1.30 -11.38 13.83
N ARG A 148 1.57 -12.32 12.93
CA ARG A 148 2.95 -12.76 12.69
C ARG A 148 3.79 -11.64 12.08
N LEU A 149 3.19 -10.89 11.17
CA LEU A 149 3.86 -9.84 10.41
C LEU A 149 2.90 -8.70 10.08
N VAL A 150 3.39 -7.47 10.21
CA VAL A 150 2.84 -6.29 9.53
C VAL A 150 3.89 -5.79 8.54
N MET A 151 3.56 -5.75 7.25
CA MET A 151 4.46 -5.32 6.19
C MET A 151 3.75 -4.30 5.31
N GLY A 152 4.46 -3.31 4.78
CA GLY A 152 3.82 -2.31 3.94
C GLY A 152 4.80 -1.49 3.12
N ASN A 153 4.28 -0.88 2.05
CA ASN A 153 5.07 -0.12 1.09
C ASN A 153 4.68 1.36 1.09
N SER A 154 5.65 2.28 1.13
CA SER A 154 5.43 3.72 1.06
C SER A 154 4.49 4.21 2.19
N MET A 155 3.30 4.73 1.88
CA MET A 155 2.25 5.04 2.86
C MET A 155 2.00 3.85 3.80
N GLY A 156 1.87 2.64 3.26
CA GLY A 156 1.73 1.42 4.06
C GLY A 156 2.95 1.14 4.94
N GLY A 157 4.16 1.41 4.46
CA GLY A 157 5.38 1.32 5.26
C GLY A 157 5.41 2.32 6.41
N MET A 158 4.92 3.54 6.18
CA MET A 158 4.75 4.53 7.25
C MET A 158 3.69 4.09 8.27
N GLN A 159 2.62 3.42 7.81
CA GLN A 159 1.61 2.83 8.71
C GLN A 159 2.18 1.63 9.49
N VAL A 160 3.11 0.85 8.93
CA VAL A 160 3.82 -0.21 9.69
C VAL A 160 4.56 0.37 10.89
N TRP A 161 5.23 1.52 10.74
CA TRP A 161 5.82 2.23 11.86
C TRP A 161 4.77 2.68 12.89
N GLY A 162 3.61 3.17 12.42
CA GLY A 162 2.46 3.50 13.27
C GLY A 162 1.96 2.30 14.05
N TRP A 163 1.81 1.14 13.40
CA TRP A 163 1.44 -0.11 14.06
C TRP A 163 2.46 -0.53 15.12
N ALA A 164 3.75 -0.52 14.78
CA ALA A 164 4.82 -0.96 15.67
C ALA A 164 4.94 -0.08 16.93
N THR A 165 4.65 1.21 16.82
CA THR A 165 4.74 2.17 17.93
C THR A 165 3.45 2.27 18.75
N LYS A 166 2.26 2.17 18.12
CA LYS A 166 0.97 2.29 18.82
C LYS A 166 0.49 0.96 19.41
N TYR A 167 0.78 -0.14 18.73
CA TYR A 167 0.34 -1.48 19.14
C TYR A 167 1.53 -2.45 19.25
N PRO A 168 2.56 -2.14 20.08
CA PRO A 168 3.83 -2.85 20.07
C PRO A 168 3.72 -4.35 20.41
N GLN A 169 2.64 -4.78 21.07
CA GLN A 169 2.41 -6.18 21.45
C GLN A 169 1.56 -6.95 20.40
N MET A 170 1.13 -6.30 19.33
CA MET A 170 0.20 -6.89 18.36
C MET A 170 0.88 -7.67 17.26
N MET A 171 2.21 -7.61 17.11
CA MET A 171 2.94 -8.29 16.04
C MET A 171 4.32 -8.78 16.47
N ASP A 172 4.76 -9.90 15.89
CA ASP A 172 6.12 -10.44 16.08
C ASP A 172 7.14 -9.69 15.23
N ALA A 173 6.77 -9.34 13.99
CA ALA A 173 7.65 -8.77 13.00
C ALA A 173 7.00 -7.58 12.28
N ALA A 174 7.80 -6.58 11.91
CA ALA A 174 7.40 -5.39 11.16
C ALA A 174 8.36 -5.16 9.99
N VAL A 175 7.83 -4.98 8.78
CA VAL A 175 8.61 -4.75 7.56
C VAL A 175 8.13 -3.47 6.87
N PRO A 176 8.59 -2.28 7.32
CA PRO A 176 8.35 -1.02 6.64
C PRO A 176 9.24 -0.89 5.41
N MET A 177 8.64 -0.61 4.23
CA MET A 177 9.35 -0.51 2.96
C MET A 177 9.12 0.85 2.29
N ALA A 178 10.15 1.35 1.58
CA ALA A 178 10.13 2.60 0.82
C ALA A 178 9.60 3.78 1.67
N CYS A 179 10.08 3.92 2.89
CA CYS A 179 9.68 4.96 3.83
C CYS A 179 10.76 5.22 4.88
N GLN A 180 10.59 6.31 5.62
CA GLN A 180 11.43 6.67 6.76
C GLN A 180 10.58 6.88 8.00
N PRO A 181 11.09 6.60 9.21
CA PRO A 181 10.34 6.74 10.45
C PRO A 181 10.44 8.15 11.08
N GLY A 182 10.83 9.14 10.31
CA GLY A 182 10.95 10.53 10.75
C GLY A 182 9.75 11.40 10.39
N ALA A 183 9.73 12.62 10.89
CA ALA A 183 8.73 13.61 10.51
C ALA A 183 8.68 13.80 8.99
N MET A 184 7.47 13.96 8.47
CA MET A 184 7.30 14.31 7.06
C MET A 184 7.94 15.67 6.77
N SER A 185 8.97 15.69 5.93
CA SER A 185 9.82 16.86 5.72
C SER A 185 10.49 16.88 4.34
N GLY A 186 11.29 17.90 4.10
CA GLY A 186 12.17 18.06 2.94
C GLY A 186 11.43 17.92 1.60
N ARG A 187 12.12 17.38 0.60
CA ARG A 187 11.62 17.23 -0.78
C ARG A 187 10.29 16.47 -0.81
N ASN A 188 10.16 15.40 -0.02
CA ASN A 188 8.95 14.57 -0.02
C ASN A 188 7.71 15.39 0.41
N TRP A 189 7.81 16.17 1.50
CA TRP A 189 6.71 17.03 1.93
C TRP A 189 6.47 18.20 0.97
N MET A 190 7.51 18.85 0.49
CA MET A 190 7.38 19.97 -0.47
C MET A 190 6.63 19.54 -1.73
N LEU A 191 6.94 18.38 -2.30
CA LEU A 191 6.25 17.86 -3.48
C LEU A 191 4.78 17.48 -3.19
N ARG A 192 4.50 16.92 -2.01
CA ARG A 192 3.12 16.65 -1.56
C ARG A 192 2.31 17.93 -1.40
N LYS A 193 2.93 18.96 -0.82
CA LYS A 193 2.31 20.28 -0.65
C LYS A 193 2.02 20.95 -1.99
N LEU A 194 2.96 20.91 -2.94
CA LEU A 194 2.73 21.40 -4.30
C LEU A 194 1.56 20.71 -4.98
N LEU A 195 1.43 19.38 -4.82
CA LEU A 195 0.30 18.63 -5.34
C LEU A 195 -1.02 19.08 -4.69
N ALA A 196 -1.06 19.17 -3.36
CA ALA A 196 -2.24 19.61 -2.63
C ALA A 196 -2.66 21.05 -3.02
N ASP A 197 -1.68 21.96 -3.15
CA ASP A 197 -1.93 23.35 -3.55
C ASP A 197 -2.39 23.45 -5.02
N SER A 198 -1.88 22.59 -5.91
CA SER A 198 -2.34 22.57 -7.29
C SER A 198 -3.82 22.19 -7.42
N ILE A 199 -4.30 21.30 -6.53
CA ILE A 199 -5.71 20.94 -6.46
C ILE A 199 -6.51 22.14 -5.93
N ARG A 200 -6.09 22.73 -4.80
CA ARG A 200 -6.82 23.84 -4.16
C ARG A 200 -6.89 25.10 -5.00
N ASN A 201 -5.83 25.37 -5.76
CA ASN A 201 -5.75 26.54 -6.63
C ASN A 201 -6.26 26.26 -8.05
N ASP A 202 -6.73 25.07 -8.36
CA ASP A 202 -7.35 24.76 -9.64
C ASP A 202 -8.78 25.29 -9.66
N PRO A 203 -9.12 26.26 -10.58
CA PRO A 203 -10.48 26.78 -10.67
C PRO A 203 -11.53 25.69 -10.93
N GLU A 204 -11.17 24.62 -11.64
CA GLU A 204 -12.07 23.50 -11.94
C GLU A 204 -12.40 22.67 -10.67
N TRP A 205 -11.61 22.75 -9.59
CA TRP A 205 -11.87 22.03 -8.34
C TRP A 205 -13.06 22.57 -7.55
N ASN A 206 -13.36 23.88 -7.68
CA ASN A 206 -14.52 24.53 -7.07
C ASN A 206 -14.75 24.14 -5.59
N ASN A 207 -13.72 24.26 -4.75
CA ASN A 207 -13.75 23.87 -3.33
C ASN A 207 -14.22 22.42 -3.07
N GLY A 208 -13.99 21.53 -4.02
CA GLY A 208 -14.37 20.12 -3.94
C GLY A 208 -15.74 19.79 -4.52
N ASP A 209 -16.44 20.78 -5.07
CA ASP A 209 -17.76 20.61 -5.72
C ASP A 209 -17.67 20.70 -7.24
N TYR A 210 -16.76 19.93 -7.84
CA TYR A 210 -16.54 19.88 -9.28
C TYR A 210 -17.45 18.85 -9.97
N GLN A 211 -17.68 19.06 -11.26
CA GLN A 211 -18.40 18.13 -12.14
C GLN A 211 -17.44 17.24 -12.95
N GLN A 212 -16.24 17.74 -13.24
CA GLN A 212 -15.18 17.03 -13.93
C GLN A 212 -13.88 17.13 -13.13
N GLN A 213 -13.05 16.09 -13.22
CA GLN A 213 -11.78 16.07 -12.47
C GLN A 213 -10.86 17.22 -12.92
N PRO A 214 -10.23 17.95 -11.98
CA PRO A 214 -9.33 19.06 -12.28
C PRO A 214 -8.14 18.63 -13.14
N ARG A 215 -7.90 19.29 -14.27
CA ARG A 215 -6.88 18.87 -15.26
C ARG A 215 -5.46 19.13 -14.81
N ASN A 216 -5.21 20.21 -14.07
CA ASN A 216 -3.87 20.55 -13.60
C ASN A 216 -3.35 19.51 -12.59
N MET A 217 -4.23 19.01 -11.72
CA MET A 217 -3.90 17.93 -10.81
C MET A 217 -3.40 16.68 -11.55
N MET A 218 -4.09 16.24 -12.60
CA MET A 218 -3.73 15.03 -13.36
C MET A 218 -2.33 15.14 -13.96
N ARG A 219 -1.98 16.31 -14.50
CA ARG A 219 -0.62 16.58 -15.02
C ARG A 219 0.41 16.57 -13.91
N LEU A 220 0.13 17.22 -12.78
CA LEU A 220 1.07 17.31 -11.67
C LEU A 220 1.32 15.94 -11.01
N LEU A 221 0.32 15.06 -10.94
CA LEU A 221 0.51 13.67 -10.51
C LEU A 221 1.53 12.93 -11.40
N THR A 222 1.45 13.14 -12.72
CA THR A 222 2.41 12.56 -13.66
C THR A 222 3.81 13.14 -13.45
N TYR A 223 3.94 14.47 -13.27
CA TYR A 223 5.22 15.12 -13.00
C TYR A 223 5.83 14.62 -11.68
N PHE A 224 5.01 14.53 -10.64
CA PHE A 224 5.43 13.95 -9.35
C PHE A 224 5.94 12.51 -9.50
N ALA A 225 5.22 11.69 -10.25
CA ALA A 225 5.63 10.30 -10.50
C ALA A 225 6.93 10.20 -11.30
N VAL A 226 7.13 11.05 -12.30
CA VAL A 226 8.40 11.11 -13.06
C VAL A 226 9.56 11.55 -12.15
N ALA A 227 9.35 12.58 -11.33
CA ALA A 227 10.39 13.13 -10.45
C ALA A 227 10.78 12.20 -9.29
N THR A 228 9.95 11.20 -8.95
CA THR A 228 10.14 10.43 -7.71
C THR A 228 10.01 8.91 -7.84
N ASN A 229 9.55 8.40 -8.99
CA ASN A 229 9.21 6.98 -9.15
C ASN A 229 9.87 6.38 -10.39
N GLY A 230 11.07 6.40 -10.60
CA GLY A 230 11.58 5.81 -11.84
C GLY A 230 12.95 5.17 -11.67
N GLY A 231 13.73 5.77 -10.78
CA GLY A 231 15.16 5.51 -10.70
C GLY A 231 15.89 6.13 -11.91
N ASN A 232 16.97 6.84 -11.66
CA ASN A 232 17.66 7.62 -12.71
C ASN A 232 18.17 6.73 -13.86
N ILE A 233 18.78 5.57 -13.56
CA ILE A 233 19.33 4.67 -14.59
C ILE A 233 18.20 4.13 -15.47
N ALA A 234 17.08 3.71 -14.86
CA ALA A 234 15.96 3.17 -15.61
C ALA A 234 15.29 4.22 -16.50
N LEU A 235 15.06 5.43 -15.98
CA LEU A 235 14.51 6.53 -16.77
C LEU A 235 15.41 6.93 -17.94
N TYR A 236 16.74 6.92 -17.72
CA TYR A 236 17.70 7.17 -18.79
C TYR A 236 17.67 6.07 -19.87
N ASN A 237 17.55 4.81 -19.46
CA ASN A 237 17.45 3.68 -20.40
C ASN A 237 16.13 3.69 -21.18
N ASP A 238 15.02 4.09 -20.54
CA ASP A 238 13.71 4.21 -21.17
C ASP A 238 13.65 5.39 -22.17
N GLY A 239 14.39 6.47 -21.90
CA GLY A 239 14.44 7.69 -22.70
C GLY A 239 15.88 8.20 -22.92
N PRO A 240 16.74 7.46 -23.67
CA PRO A 240 18.16 7.79 -23.82
C PRO A 240 18.45 9.00 -24.73
N ASP A 241 17.43 9.52 -25.38
CA ASP A 241 17.46 10.77 -26.16
C ASP A 241 16.18 11.58 -25.95
N ALA A 242 16.17 12.85 -26.35
CA ALA A 242 15.04 13.76 -26.14
C ALA A 242 13.73 13.21 -26.74
N GLY A 243 13.76 12.68 -27.97
CA GLY A 243 12.55 12.17 -28.64
C GLY A 243 11.95 10.95 -27.92
N LYS A 244 12.76 10.03 -27.44
CA LYS A 244 12.30 8.87 -26.65
C LYS A 244 11.81 9.29 -25.27
N ALA A 245 12.48 10.22 -24.60
CA ALA A 245 12.04 10.77 -23.31
C ALA A 245 10.68 11.47 -23.44
N GLU A 246 10.47 12.27 -24.49
CA GLU A 246 9.19 12.90 -24.81
C GLU A 246 8.09 11.86 -25.07
N ALA A 247 8.40 10.79 -25.80
CA ALA A 247 7.44 9.69 -26.05
C ALA A 247 7.04 8.96 -24.75
N VAL A 248 7.98 8.69 -23.85
CA VAL A 248 7.71 8.12 -22.52
C VAL A 248 6.80 9.04 -21.71
N LEU A 249 7.09 10.34 -21.69
CA LEU A 249 6.27 11.33 -20.97
C LEU A 249 4.88 11.45 -21.57
N ALA A 250 4.76 11.54 -22.89
CA ALA A 250 3.49 11.60 -23.60
C ALA A 250 2.59 10.39 -23.29
N LYS A 251 3.16 9.18 -23.28
CA LYS A 251 2.44 7.96 -22.89
C LYS A 251 1.91 8.02 -21.46
N ARG A 252 2.70 8.54 -20.52
CA ARG A 252 2.26 8.69 -19.12
C ARG A 252 1.17 9.72 -18.96
N LEU A 253 1.26 10.86 -19.67
CA LEU A 253 0.24 11.92 -19.66
C LEU A 253 -1.07 11.51 -20.33
N ALA A 254 -1.01 10.61 -21.32
CA ALA A 254 -2.20 10.06 -21.99
C ALA A 254 -2.91 8.97 -21.17
N ALA A 255 -2.30 8.48 -20.11
CA ALA A 255 -2.92 7.44 -19.27
C ALA A 255 -4.19 7.97 -18.59
N PRO A 256 -5.31 7.23 -18.61
CA PRO A 256 -6.56 7.71 -18.02
C PRO A 256 -6.42 7.83 -16.50
N PHE A 257 -6.80 8.97 -15.98
CA PHE A 257 -6.94 9.17 -14.53
C PHE A 257 -8.25 8.54 -14.05
N ARG A 258 -8.15 7.65 -13.07
CA ARG A 258 -9.28 6.93 -12.49
C ARG A 258 -9.53 7.28 -11.02
N GLY A 259 -8.89 8.32 -10.53
CA GLY A 259 -9.01 8.80 -9.16
C GLY A 259 -10.07 9.91 -9.03
N ASP A 260 -10.09 10.49 -7.85
CA ASP A 260 -10.92 11.62 -7.47
C ASP A 260 -10.05 12.69 -6.78
N ALA A 261 -10.26 13.96 -7.11
CA ALA A 261 -9.40 15.03 -6.60
C ALA A 261 -9.52 15.23 -5.09
N ASN A 262 -10.70 15.05 -4.52
CA ASN A 262 -10.89 15.16 -3.06
C ASN A 262 -10.22 14.00 -2.33
N ASP A 263 -10.33 12.77 -2.89
CA ASP A 263 -9.63 11.60 -2.34
C ASP A 263 -8.11 11.81 -2.38
N VAL A 264 -7.58 12.27 -3.51
CA VAL A 264 -6.14 12.57 -3.68
C VAL A 264 -5.70 13.62 -2.68
N LEU A 265 -6.42 14.74 -2.58
CA LEU A 265 -6.07 15.84 -1.69
C LEU A 265 -5.97 15.39 -0.24
N LEU A 266 -7.03 14.78 0.30
CA LEU A 266 -7.05 14.36 1.70
C LEU A 266 -6.04 13.25 1.97
N GLN A 267 -5.84 12.32 1.03
CA GLN A 267 -4.85 11.25 1.20
C GLN A 267 -3.40 11.78 1.22
N TRP A 268 -3.05 12.73 0.37
CA TRP A 268 -1.71 13.32 0.38
C TRP A 268 -1.45 14.15 1.64
N GLU A 269 -2.47 14.84 2.13
CA GLU A 269 -2.37 15.65 3.37
C GLU A 269 -2.35 14.79 4.63
N SER A 270 -2.93 13.60 4.61
CA SER A 270 -3.02 12.71 5.78
C SER A 270 -1.67 12.32 6.41
N SER A 271 -0.58 12.56 5.70
CA SER A 271 0.78 12.31 6.21
C SER A 271 1.42 13.49 6.95
N ARG A 272 0.76 14.65 7.02
CA ARG A 272 1.38 15.90 7.47
C ARG A 272 1.99 15.82 8.87
N ASP A 273 1.32 15.16 9.77
CA ASP A 273 1.68 15.02 11.19
C ASP A 273 2.40 13.70 11.52
N TYR A 274 2.70 12.90 10.49
CA TYR A 274 3.41 11.65 10.65
C TYR A 274 4.80 11.86 11.24
N ASN A 275 5.07 11.28 12.41
CA ASN A 275 6.38 11.27 13.05
C ASN A 275 6.50 10.19 14.14
N PRO A 276 6.77 8.92 13.81
CA PRO A 276 6.95 7.86 14.79
C PRO A 276 8.31 7.88 15.50
N LEU A 277 9.28 8.69 15.03
CA LEU A 277 10.66 8.70 15.52
C LEU A 277 10.80 8.79 17.04
N PRO A 278 10.03 9.64 17.77
CA PRO A 278 10.12 9.74 19.23
C PRO A 278 9.71 8.44 19.96
N LEU A 279 8.91 7.60 19.30
CA LEU A 279 8.32 6.39 19.88
C LEU A 279 9.05 5.10 19.49
N LEU A 280 10.12 5.15 18.67
CA LEU A 280 10.82 3.94 18.20
C LEU A 280 11.34 3.05 19.33
N GLY A 281 11.72 3.63 20.46
CA GLY A 281 12.15 2.86 21.64
C GLY A 281 11.06 1.98 22.26
N THR A 282 9.77 2.20 21.93
CA THR A 282 8.65 1.37 22.41
C THR A 282 8.41 0.12 21.56
N VAL A 283 9.01 0.04 20.36
CA VAL A 283 8.84 -1.07 19.42
C VAL A 283 9.37 -2.37 20.02
N GLN A 284 8.53 -3.39 20.06
CA GLN A 284 8.88 -4.73 20.58
C GLN A 284 9.13 -5.74 19.45
N ALA A 285 8.45 -5.56 18.33
CA ALA A 285 8.61 -6.42 17.16
C ALA A 285 10.04 -6.39 16.61
N ALA A 286 10.50 -7.50 16.04
CA ALA A 286 11.66 -7.43 15.15
C ALA A 286 11.32 -6.58 13.92
N VAL A 287 12.26 -5.74 13.49
CA VAL A 287 12.08 -4.83 12.36
C VAL A 287 13.07 -5.12 11.25
N LEU A 288 12.59 -5.28 10.01
CA LEU A 288 13.39 -5.25 8.80
C LEU A 288 12.90 -4.09 7.93
N ALA A 289 13.60 -2.96 7.96
CA ALA A 289 13.32 -1.84 7.06
C ALA A 289 13.97 -2.09 5.70
N ILE A 290 13.25 -1.78 4.59
CA ILE A 290 13.73 -2.03 3.23
C ILE A 290 13.53 -0.78 2.38
N ASN A 291 14.61 -0.18 1.88
CA ASN A 291 14.56 0.94 0.94
C ASN A 291 15.47 0.67 -0.27
N ALA A 292 15.33 1.46 -1.34
CA ALA A 292 16.22 1.44 -2.49
C ALA A 292 17.13 2.66 -2.46
N ALA A 293 18.39 2.48 -2.90
CA ALA A 293 19.40 3.54 -2.90
C ALA A 293 19.07 4.69 -3.87
N ASP A 294 18.24 4.41 -4.88
CA ASP A 294 17.76 5.37 -5.86
C ASP A 294 16.36 5.91 -5.58
N ASP A 295 15.86 5.78 -4.33
CA ASP A 295 14.54 6.30 -3.93
C ASP A 295 14.63 7.80 -3.61
N GLU A 296 14.19 8.64 -4.53
CA GLU A 296 14.18 10.10 -4.41
C GLU A 296 13.28 10.63 -3.27
N ARG A 297 12.33 9.82 -2.78
CA ARG A 297 11.47 10.20 -1.65
C ARG A 297 12.10 9.90 -0.30
N ASN A 298 12.96 8.89 -0.25
CA ASN A 298 13.60 8.40 0.97
C ASN A 298 15.12 8.26 0.75
N PRO A 299 15.81 9.36 0.42
CA PRO A 299 17.21 9.33 0.04
C PRO A 299 18.08 8.84 1.21
N PRO A 300 18.93 7.82 0.99
CA PRO A 300 19.73 7.20 2.04
C PRO A 300 20.78 8.12 2.64
N GLU A 301 21.26 9.13 1.88
CA GLU A 301 22.26 10.10 2.33
C GLU A 301 21.82 10.95 3.53
N LEU A 302 20.52 10.94 3.89
CA LEU A 302 20.03 11.59 5.11
C LEU A 302 20.40 10.83 6.39
N GLY A 303 20.83 9.56 6.30
CA GLY A 303 21.19 8.73 7.45
C GLY A 303 20.03 8.42 8.42
N MET A 304 18.79 8.79 8.06
CA MET A 304 17.64 8.70 8.96
C MET A 304 17.29 7.26 9.33
N MET A 305 17.47 6.32 8.40
CA MET A 305 17.15 4.92 8.67
C MET A 305 18.20 4.28 9.58
N GLU A 306 19.48 4.55 9.36
CA GLU A 306 20.58 4.08 10.19
C GLU A 306 20.44 4.59 11.63
N ASP A 307 20.05 5.85 11.81
CA ASP A 307 19.80 6.43 13.14
C ASP A 307 18.56 5.84 13.80
N ALA A 308 17.53 5.54 13.02
CA ALA A 308 16.35 4.85 13.53
C ALA A 308 16.67 3.43 14.01
N MET A 309 17.51 2.67 13.28
CA MET A 309 17.92 1.32 13.68
C MET A 309 18.61 1.30 15.04
N LYS A 310 19.39 2.33 15.38
CA LYS A 310 20.06 2.46 16.68
C LYS A 310 19.08 2.61 17.85
N ARG A 311 17.83 3.01 17.61
CA ARG A 311 16.78 3.19 18.61
C ARG A 311 15.94 1.95 18.84
N LEU A 312 16.08 0.93 17.98
CA LEU A 312 15.33 -0.32 18.04
C LEU A 312 16.11 -1.40 18.79
N LYS A 313 15.39 -2.23 19.54
CA LYS A 313 16.00 -3.39 20.20
C LYS A 313 16.42 -4.48 19.22
N ASN A 314 15.67 -4.67 18.15
CA ASN A 314 15.89 -5.68 17.14
C ASN A 314 15.54 -5.10 15.75
N GLY A 315 16.41 -4.24 15.21
CA GLY A 315 16.26 -3.56 13.93
C GLY A 315 17.33 -3.99 12.93
N ARG A 316 16.92 -4.28 11.69
CA ARG A 316 17.77 -4.51 10.52
C ARG A 316 17.38 -3.57 9.41
N TYR A 317 18.33 -3.11 8.63
CA TYR A 317 18.10 -2.28 7.45
C TYR A 317 18.69 -2.95 6.21
N LEU A 318 17.86 -3.12 5.19
CA LEU A 318 18.25 -3.54 3.86
C LEU A 318 18.14 -2.35 2.90
N LEU A 319 19.26 -1.86 2.42
CA LEU A 319 19.34 -0.88 1.34
C LEU A 319 19.62 -1.61 0.03
N ILE A 320 18.60 -1.68 -0.85
CA ILE A 320 18.74 -2.29 -2.18
C ILE A 320 19.63 -1.37 -3.02
N ALA A 321 20.75 -1.88 -3.50
CA ALA A 321 21.69 -1.11 -4.33
C ALA A 321 21.03 -0.69 -5.65
N GLN A 322 21.31 0.52 -6.11
CA GLN A 322 20.88 1.02 -7.40
C GLN A 322 21.41 0.14 -8.54
N SER A 323 20.57 -0.13 -9.53
CA SER A 323 20.91 -0.91 -10.72
C SER A 323 20.00 -0.53 -11.91
N ALA A 324 20.27 -1.11 -13.08
CA ALA A 324 19.39 -0.95 -14.25
C ALA A 324 17.99 -1.53 -14.04
N ASP A 325 17.81 -2.43 -13.06
CA ASP A 325 16.56 -3.09 -12.73
C ASP A 325 15.77 -2.40 -11.64
N THR A 326 16.40 -1.50 -10.85
CA THR A 326 15.71 -0.73 -9.83
C THR A 326 14.87 0.39 -10.45
N ARG A 327 13.84 0.84 -9.74
CA ARG A 327 12.85 1.83 -10.20
C ARG A 327 12.60 2.89 -9.14
N GLY A 328 13.65 3.33 -8.45
CA GLY A 328 13.54 4.33 -7.39
C GLY A 328 12.53 3.90 -6.33
N HIS A 329 11.58 4.77 -6.01
CA HIS A 329 10.52 4.48 -5.05
C HIS A 329 9.67 3.25 -5.37
N GLY A 330 9.62 2.83 -6.63
CA GLY A 330 8.86 1.64 -7.07
C GLY A 330 9.60 0.32 -6.88
N THR A 331 10.89 0.33 -6.53
CA THR A 331 11.74 -0.88 -6.46
C THR A 331 11.18 -1.93 -5.49
N THR A 332 10.67 -1.51 -4.34
CA THR A 332 10.12 -2.40 -3.30
C THR A 332 8.81 -3.10 -3.71
N GLY A 333 8.18 -2.68 -4.80
CA GLY A 333 7.07 -3.41 -5.43
C GLY A 333 7.51 -4.71 -6.13
N ASN A 334 8.82 -4.96 -6.27
CA ASN A 334 9.38 -6.17 -6.85
C ASN A 334 10.13 -6.97 -5.78
N ALA A 335 9.49 -8.01 -5.27
CA ALA A 335 9.97 -8.79 -4.14
C ALA A 335 11.25 -9.60 -4.43
N ARG A 336 11.62 -9.80 -5.70
CA ARG A 336 12.87 -10.48 -6.08
C ARG A 336 14.12 -9.87 -5.42
N PHE A 337 14.07 -8.55 -5.12
CA PHE A 337 15.20 -7.83 -4.54
C PHE A 337 15.41 -8.11 -3.06
N TYR A 338 14.41 -8.67 -2.36
CA TYR A 338 14.49 -8.85 -0.91
C TYR A 338 13.82 -10.14 -0.39
N LYS A 339 13.26 -11.00 -1.25
CA LYS A 339 12.56 -12.22 -0.81
C LYS A 339 13.42 -13.14 0.04
N LYS A 340 14.74 -13.22 -0.25
CA LYS A 340 15.67 -14.05 0.51
C LYS A 340 15.87 -13.49 1.92
N GLU A 341 16.14 -12.21 2.02
CA GLU A 341 16.33 -11.49 3.29
C GLU A 341 15.05 -11.51 4.13
N LEU A 342 13.88 -11.37 3.49
CA LEU A 342 12.58 -11.50 4.16
C LEU A 342 12.36 -12.90 4.71
N ALA A 343 12.68 -13.95 3.96
CA ALA A 343 12.58 -15.34 4.41
C ALA A 343 13.46 -15.59 5.64
N GLU A 344 14.74 -15.20 5.54
CA GLU A 344 15.71 -15.32 6.64
C GLU A 344 15.29 -14.53 7.88
N PHE A 345 14.81 -13.30 7.67
CA PHE A 345 14.30 -12.45 8.74
C PHE A 345 13.12 -13.10 9.47
N LEU A 346 12.12 -13.61 8.73
CA LEU A 346 10.92 -14.24 9.32
C LEU A 346 11.27 -15.55 10.07
N GLN A 347 12.24 -16.32 9.60
CA GLN A 347 12.71 -17.50 10.30
C GLN A 347 13.34 -17.17 11.67
N ASN A 348 14.05 -16.04 11.75
CA ASN A 348 14.80 -15.63 12.95
C ASN A 348 14.04 -14.64 13.85
N ALA A 349 12.95 -14.03 13.37
CA ALA A 349 12.16 -13.09 14.15
C ALA A 349 11.49 -13.81 15.35
N PRO A 350 11.75 -13.35 16.59
CA PRO A 350 11.20 -13.98 17.79
C PRO A 350 9.68 -13.91 17.81
N ARG A 351 9.05 -14.89 18.49
CA ARG A 351 7.62 -14.85 18.80
C ARG A 351 7.43 -14.07 20.09
N LEU A 352 6.61 -13.01 20.06
CA LEU A 352 6.27 -12.23 21.26
C LEU A 352 5.18 -12.88 22.08
N ARG A 353 4.33 -13.71 21.43
CA ARG A 353 3.34 -14.55 22.10
C ARG A 353 3.57 -16.01 21.72
N LYS A 354 3.51 -16.89 22.72
CA LYS A 354 3.53 -18.34 22.54
C LYS A 354 2.11 -18.87 22.39
#